data_684b59fc1d142411ba2497fcd903fd4a
#
_entry.id   684b59fc1d142411ba2497fcd903fd4a
#
_cell.length_a   1.000
_cell.length_b   1.000
_cell.length_c   1.000
_cell.angle_alpha   90.00
_cell.angle_beta   90.00
_cell.angle_gamma   90.00
#
_symmetry.space_group_name_H-M   'P 1'
#
loop_
_entity.id
_entity.type
_entity.pdbx_description
1 polymer ?
#
loop_
_entity_poly.entity_id
_entity_poly.type
_entity_poly.pdbx_seq_one_letter_code
_entity_poly.pdbx_strand_id
1 'polypeptide(L)'
;MPGKATVRYLPVAQDDLVSILEFIATDSPRRALSFVNKLDERIAQLEHHPLLGRVPRHPKLREYGYRVLVIDAYLIFYVIRGQTVEIHRVIYGSRNIDYLI
;
A
#
# COMPACT_ATOMS: atom_id res chain seq x y z
N MET A 1 1.36 26.02 -5.86
CA MET A 1 0.56 24.83 -5.59
C MET A 1 1.34 23.58 -5.98
N PRO A 2 1.58 22.71 -5.08
CA PRO A 2 2.28 21.50 -5.45
C PRO A 2 1.44 20.69 -6.41
N GLY A 3 2.07 20.11 -7.38
CA GLY A 3 1.44 19.15 -8.23
C GLY A 3 1.13 17.88 -7.46
N LYS A 4 0.76 16.84 -8.17
CA LYS A 4 0.52 15.56 -7.54
C LYS A 4 1.84 14.95 -7.07
N ALA A 5 1.77 14.14 -6.02
CA ALA A 5 2.93 13.42 -5.52
C ALA A 5 3.37 12.33 -6.51
N THR A 6 4.66 12.02 -6.49
CA THR A 6 5.19 10.88 -7.21
C THR A 6 5.09 9.66 -6.32
N VAL A 7 4.53 8.58 -6.83
CA VAL A 7 4.47 7.32 -6.08
C VAL A 7 5.53 6.38 -6.64
N ARG A 8 6.35 5.83 -5.75
CA ARG A 8 7.38 4.90 -6.16
C ARG A 8 7.38 3.70 -5.22
N TYR A 9 7.61 2.53 -5.79
CA TYR A 9 7.67 1.29 -5.04
C TYR A 9 9.14 0.93 -4.78
N LEU A 10 9.46 0.62 -3.53
CA LEU A 10 10.76 0.04 -3.24
C LEU A 10 10.83 -1.37 -3.84
N PRO A 11 12.04 -1.87 -4.15
CA PRO A 11 12.16 -3.21 -4.74
C PRO A 11 11.47 -4.31 -3.95
N VAL A 12 11.54 -4.27 -2.61
CA VAL A 12 10.89 -5.28 -1.78
C VAL A 12 9.37 -5.22 -1.93
N ALA A 13 8.80 -4.02 -2.10
CA ALA A 13 7.38 -3.88 -2.31
C ALA A 13 6.96 -4.40 -3.69
N GLN A 14 7.81 -4.21 -4.70
CA GLN A 14 7.57 -4.77 -6.02
C GLN A 14 7.55 -6.30 -5.95
N ASP A 15 8.49 -6.89 -5.21
CA ASP A 15 8.54 -8.33 -5.01
C ASP A 15 7.29 -8.82 -4.28
N ASP A 16 6.84 -8.07 -3.27
CA ASP A 16 5.60 -8.38 -2.56
C ASP A 16 4.42 -8.46 -3.55
N LEU A 17 4.31 -7.46 -4.43
CA LEU A 17 3.21 -7.42 -5.40
C LEU A 17 3.25 -8.58 -6.38
N VAL A 18 4.43 -8.92 -6.89
CA VAL A 18 4.57 -10.06 -7.79
C VAL A 18 4.08 -11.34 -7.10
N SER A 19 4.52 -11.57 -5.86
CA SER A 19 4.10 -12.75 -5.10
C SER A 19 2.60 -12.78 -4.85
N ILE A 20 2.03 -11.64 -4.50
CA ILE A 20 0.58 -11.52 -4.25
C ILE A 20 -0.21 -11.82 -5.52
N LEU A 21 0.21 -11.24 -6.65
CA LEU A 21 -0.50 -11.43 -7.91
C LEU A 21 -0.41 -12.88 -8.39
N GLU A 22 0.76 -13.51 -8.22
CA GLU A 22 0.92 -14.92 -8.56
C GLU A 22 0.01 -15.80 -7.70
N PHE A 23 -0.05 -15.49 -6.40
CA PHE A 23 -0.89 -16.24 -5.47
C PHE A 23 -2.37 -16.13 -5.86
N ILE A 24 -2.85 -14.89 -6.09
CA ILE A 24 -4.24 -14.65 -6.45
C ILE A 24 -4.55 -15.29 -7.80
N ALA A 25 -3.66 -15.15 -8.78
CA ALA A 25 -3.87 -15.66 -10.13
C ALA A 25 -3.93 -17.19 -10.19
N THR A 26 -3.22 -17.86 -9.27
CA THR A 26 -3.29 -19.33 -9.16
C THR A 26 -4.71 -19.78 -8.93
N ASP A 27 -5.46 -19.04 -8.12
CA ASP A 27 -6.86 -19.35 -7.83
C ASP A 27 -7.78 -18.74 -8.90
N SER A 28 -7.55 -17.47 -9.26
CA SER A 28 -8.42 -16.77 -10.20
C SER A 28 -7.68 -15.63 -10.90
N PRO A 29 -7.35 -15.78 -12.20
CA PRO A 29 -6.78 -14.68 -12.96
C PRO A 29 -7.65 -13.42 -12.98
N ARG A 30 -8.98 -13.60 -12.96
CA ARG A 30 -9.91 -12.47 -12.92
C ARG A 30 -9.75 -11.65 -11.64
N ARG A 31 -9.58 -12.34 -10.50
CA ARG A 31 -9.39 -11.66 -9.22
C ARG A 31 -8.06 -10.92 -9.18
N ALA A 32 -7.02 -11.50 -9.80
CA ALA A 32 -5.73 -10.83 -9.89
C ALA A 32 -5.86 -9.51 -10.65
N LEU A 33 -6.58 -9.53 -11.78
CA LEU A 33 -6.81 -8.32 -12.56
C LEU A 33 -7.63 -7.30 -11.77
N SER A 34 -8.66 -7.76 -11.05
CA SER A 34 -9.47 -6.88 -10.21
C SER A 34 -8.63 -6.22 -9.13
N PHE A 35 -7.70 -6.96 -8.53
CA PHE A 35 -6.80 -6.42 -7.53
C PHE A 35 -5.91 -5.32 -8.11
N VAL A 36 -5.34 -5.56 -9.31
CA VAL A 36 -4.51 -4.56 -9.98
C VAL A 36 -5.30 -3.29 -10.23
N ASN A 37 -6.55 -3.42 -10.69
CA ASN A 37 -7.39 -2.24 -10.96
C ASN A 37 -7.65 -1.44 -9.68
N LYS A 38 -7.94 -2.12 -8.57
CA LYS A 38 -8.15 -1.45 -7.29
C LYS A 38 -6.87 -0.78 -6.80
N LEU A 39 -5.73 -1.45 -6.97
CA LEU A 39 -4.44 -0.89 -6.62
C LEU A 39 -4.18 0.39 -7.40
N ASP A 40 -4.39 0.36 -8.72
CA ASP A 40 -4.18 1.53 -9.57
C ASP A 40 -5.05 2.70 -9.13
N GLU A 41 -6.32 2.45 -8.81
CA GLU A 41 -7.22 3.50 -8.33
C GLU A 41 -6.72 4.11 -7.02
N ARG A 42 -6.28 3.28 -6.07
CA ARG A 42 -5.83 3.77 -4.78
C ARG A 42 -4.52 4.53 -4.90
N ILE A 43 -3.62 4.06 -5.76
CA ILE A 43 -2.36 4.77 -6.01
C ILE A 43 -2.63 6.14 -6.64
N ALA A 44 -3.57 6.21 -7.57
CA ALA A 44 -3.96 7.50 -8.15
C ALA A 44 -4.49 8.44 -7.07
N GLN A 45 -5.26 7.93 -6.11
CA GLN A 45 -5.73 8.72 -4.99
C GLN A 45 -4.58 9.21 -4.12
N LEU A 46 -3.57 8.36 -3.89
CA LEU A 46 -2.39 8.76 -3.10
C LEU A 46 -1.61 9.88 -3.78
N GLU A 47 -1.58 9.91 -5.10
CA GLU A 47 -0.89 10.98 -5.84
C GLU A 47 -1.47 12.34 -5.51
N HIS A 48 -2.79 12.42 -5.29
CA HIS A 48 -3.47 13.66 -4.99
C HIS A 48 -3.68 13.89 -3.50
N HIS A 49 -3.72 12.81 -2.72
CA HIS A 49 -3.98 12.85 -1.28
C HIS A 49 -3.01 11.93 -0.55
N PRO A 50 -1.74 12.36 -0.40
CA PRO A 50 -0.73 11.48 0.24
C PRO A 50 -1.09 11.08 1.67
N LEU A 51 -1.91 11.87 2.37
CA LEU A 51 -2.32 11.57 3.74
C LEU A 51 -3.52 10.64 3.83
N LEU A 52 -3.91 10.03 2.71
CA LEU A 52 -5.09 9.16 2.64
C LEU A 52 -5.01 7.95 3.57
N GLY A 53 -3.83 7.36 3.71
CA GLY A 53 -3.64 6.20 4.57
C GLY A 53 -3.71 6.56 6.04
N ARG A 54 -4.01 5.57 6.87
CA ARG A 54 -4.13 5.74 8.31
C ARG A 54 -2.76 5.73 8.96
N VAL A 55 -2.64 6.51 10.04
CA VAL A 55 -1.46 6.44 10.90
C VAL A 55 -1.60 5.17 11.76
N PRO A 56 -0.63 4.26 11.71
CA PRO A 56 -0.74 3.02 12.47
C PRO A 56 -0.70 3.28 13.98
N ARG A 57 -1.33 2.38 14.74
CA ARG A 57 -1.33 2.48 16.19
C ARG A 57 -0.01 2.05 16.80
N HIS A 58 0.71 1.16 16.14
CA HIS A 58 1.99 0.66 16.64
C HIS A 58 2.96 1.82 16.79
N PRO A 59 3.50 2.06 18.01
CA PRO A 59 4.31 3.26 18.27
C PRO A 59 5.51 3.41 17.36
N LYS A 60 6.22 2.32 17.09
CA LYS A 60 7.41 2.39 16.23
C LYS A 60 7.07 2.70 14.79
N LEU A 61 5.99 2.12 14.29
CA LEU A 61 5.57 2.42 12.91
C LEU A 61 5.15 3.87 12.78
N ARG A 62 4.45 4.39 13.79
CA ARG A 62 4.05 5.79 13.81
C ARG A 62 5.26 6.72 13.89
N GLU A 63 6.23 6.35 14.73
CA GLU A 63 7.44 7.13 14.91
C GLU A 63 8.25 7.23 13.62
N TYR A 64 8.31 6.16 12.84
CA TYR A 64 9.00 6.16 11.55
C TYR A 64 8.23 6.88 10.45
N GLY A 65 7.02 7.34 10.73
CA GLY A 65 6.23 8.09 9.76
C GLY A 65 5.44 7.22 8.80
N TYR A 66 5.23 5.96 9.13
CA TYR A 66 4.45 5.07 8.26
C TYR A 66 2.97 5.45 8.24
N ARG A 67 2.37 5.26 7.09
CA ARG A 67 0.93 5.25 6.90
C ARG A 67 0.54 3.93 6.25
N VAL A 68 -0.70 3.52 6.46
CA VAL A 68 -1.19 2.24 5.96
C VAL A 68 -2.46 2.46 5.15
N LEU A 69 -2.44 1.96 3.93
CA LEU A 69 -3.61 1.95 3.06
C LEU A 69 -4.09 0.51 2.96
N VAL A 70 -5.40 0.29 3.08
CA VAL A 70 -5.97 -1.05 3.02
C VAL A 70 -6.63 -1.25 1.66
N ILE A 71 -6.26 -2.33 0.97
CA ILE A 71 -6.89 -2.74 -0.28
C ILE A 71 -7.27 -4.21 -0.14
N ASP A 72 -8.57 -4.52 -0.10
CA ASP A 72 -9.07 -5.86 0.19
C ASP A 72 -8.44 -6.36 1.50
N ALA A 73 -7.74 -7.49 1.47
CA ALA A 73 -7.09 -8.04 2.65
C ALA A 73 -5.61 -7.67 2.76
N TYR A 74 -5.17 -6.68 1.97
CA TYR A 74 -3.75 -6.33 1.91
C TYR A 74 -3.50 -4.95 2.49
N LEU A 75 -2.36 -4.83 3.18
CA LEU A 75 -1.91 -3.59 3.79
C LEU A 75 -0.75 -3.03 2.98
N ILE A 76 -0.86 -1.78 2.60
CA ILE A 76 0.19 -1.07 1.88
C ILE A 76 0.82 -0.08 2.85
N PHE A 77 2.08 -0.34 3.23
CA PHE A 77 2.83 0.52 4.12
C PHE A 77 3.65 1.50 3.30
N TYR A 78 3.47 2.78 3.57
CA TYR A 78 4.20 3.80 2.83
C TYR A 78 4.65 4.92 3.76
N VAL A 79 5.65 5.69 3.31
CA VAL A 79 6.09 6.91 3.96
C VAL A 79 6.08 8.04 2.94
N ILE A 80 5.98 9.26 3.43
CA ILE A 80 6.00 10.44 2.58
C ILE A 80 7.34 11.15 2.78
N ARG A 81 8.08 11.34 1.68
CA ARG A 81 9.34 12.07 1.68
C ARG A 81 9.25 13.19 0.68
N GLY A 82 9.04 14.43 1.18
CA GLY A 82 8.82 15.58 0.30
C GLY A 82 7.56 15.35 -0.53
N GLN A 83 7.72 15.32 -1.86
CA GLN A 83 6.61 15.09 -2.77
C GLN A 83 6.58 13.66 -3.30
N THR A 84 7.30 12.76 -2.65
CA THR A 84 7.32 11.35 -3.04
C THR A 84 6.65 10.49 -1.98
N VAL A 85 5.76 9.63 -2.43
CA VAL A 85 5.18 8.56 -1.61
C VAL A 85 5.97 7.31 -1.92
N GLU A 86 6.65 6.77 -0.91
CA GLU A 86 7.44 5.55 -1.07
C GLU A 86 6.67 4.37 -0.49
N ILE A 87 6.30 3.43 -1.35
CA ILE A 87 5.65 2.19 -0.92
C ILE A 87 6.74 1.24 -0.45
N HIS A 88 6.72 0.90 0.83
CA HIS A 88 7.76 0.07 1.45
C HIS A 88 7.41 -1.40 1.45
N ARG A 89 6.17 -1.75 1.76
CA ARG A 89 5.72 -3.15 1.81
C ARG A 89 4.26 -3.26 1.40
N VAL A 90 3.92 -4.41 0.82
CA VAL A 90 2.52 -4.79 0.60
C VAL A 90 2.37 -6.16 1.26
N ILE A 91 1.57 -6.25 2.30
CA ILE A 91 1.51 -7.42 3.17
C ILE A 91 0.07 -7.86 3.33
N TYR A 92 -0.16 -9.19 3.30
CA TYR A 92 -1.47 -9.73 3.59
C TYR A 92 -1.81 -9.43 5.05
N GLY A 93 -2.96 -8.79 5.27
CA GLY A 93 -3.45 -8.49 6.60
C GLY A 93 -4.13 -9.70 7.21
N SER A 94 -3.89 -9.91 8.50
CA SER A 94 -4.52 -10.96 9.25
C SER A 94 -5.60 -10.35 10.16
N ARG A 95 -6.18 -11.20 11.02
CA ARG A 95 -7.15 -10.74 12.02
C ARG A 95 -6.57 -9.72 12.98
N ASN A 96 -5.24 -9.67 13.10
CA ASN A 96 -4.56 -8.75 14.01
C ASN A 96 -4.30 -7.39 13.38
N ILE A 97 -4.91 -7.12 12.25
CA ILE A 97 -4.75 -5.85 11.57
C ILE A 97 -5.12 -4.68 12.49
N ASP A 98 -6.15 -4.84 13.33
CA ASP A 98 -6.57 -3.80 14.27
C ASP A 98 -5.51 -3.50 15.31
N TYR A 99 -4.65 -4.45 15.59
CA TYR A 99 -3.54 -4.24 16.51
C TYR A 99 -2.48 -3.33 15.90
N LEU A 100 -2.26 -3.44 14.59
CA LEU A 100 -1.26 -2.62 13.89
C LEU A 100 -1.82 -1.25 13.54
N ILE A 101 -3.05 -1.18 13.17
CA ILE A 101 -3.65 0.04 12.64
C ILE A 101 -4.89 0.46 13.41
#